data_a9529a6714ff8432d9bc6040cf76445c
#
_entry.id   a9529a6714ff8432d9bc6040cf76445c
#
_cell.length_a   1.000
_cell.length_b   1.000
_cell.length_c   1.000
_cell.angle_alpha   90.00
_cell.angle_beta   90.00
_cell.angle_gamma   90.00
#
_symmetry.space_group_name_H-M   'P 1'
#
loop_
_entity.id
_entity.type
_entity.pdbx_description
1 polymer ?
#
loop_
_entity_poly.entity_id
_entity_poly.type
_entity_poly.pdbx_seq_one_letter_code
_entity_poly.pdbx_strand_id
1 'polypeptide(L)'
;MEYDKPFKTYDEQIKILRDKYGVLINDYDFAKNVLISISYNDLIGGFKNILKKDSNSVNEITIEYLYELHLLDKSIQAFILKYSLFVENLFKNVMAYVIASSFGVDVNKYLDANNYQVYSAGTSFKENVYSEILLILIDKKREYQPTQYYVEKYNHIPPWILFKNISFGDSINLYNVLKKEQKEMVINILFNNSNTMTYDQKVEIIRNGLTNIRIFRNLAAHNLSFAEFRVKKSIQPKQLYQVLPGLIYMTEDLTQPLNIDKKACKGLYSAVLIILLLLNTNELKSLFVTDFMNAVFHGYNDEADKQKIELFTDYCKLTAMPKNLFERLHKYLKVQNNIL
;
A
#
# COMPACT_ATOMS: atom_id res chain seq x y z
N MET A 1 26.52 10.12 -30.45
CA MET A 1 25.72 8.97 -29.99
C MET A 1 24.25 9.42 -30.05
N GLU A 2 23.43 8.76 -30.85
CA GLU A 2 22.00 9.08 -30.95
C GLU A 2 21.24 8.29 -29.86
N TYR A 3 20.46 8.96 -29.04
CA TYR A 3 19.73 8.30 -27.95
C TYR A 3 18.40 7.73 -28.48
N ASP A 4 18.02 6.54 -28.05
CA ASP A 4 16.74 5.87 -28.43
C ASP A 4 15.49 6.67 -28.04
N LYS A 5 15.62 7.59 -27.09
CA LYS A 5 14.54 8.47 -26.59
C LYS A 5 15.03 9.91 -26.54
N PRO A 6 15.10 10.61 -27.66
CA PRO A 6 15.49 12.01 -27.69
C PRO A 6 14.45 12.90 -27.00
N PHE A 7 14.86 14.12 -26.65
CA PHE A 7 13.95 15.16 -26.16
C PHE A 7 12.82 15.42 -27.17
N LYS A 8 11.61 15.64 -26.65
CA LYS A 8 10.40 15.99 -27.39
C LYS A 8 9.74 17.21 -26.78
N THR A 9 9.45 18.21 -27.60
CA THR A 9 8.63 19.37 -27.20
C THR A 9 7.23 18.94 -26.82
N TYR A 10 6.48 19.78 -26.10
CA TYR A 10 5.07 19.49 -25.79
C TYR A 10 4.23 19.28 -27.05
N ASP A 11 4.47 20.05 -28.10
CA ASP A 11 3.77 19.92 -29.36
C ASP A 11 4.04 18.57 -30.04
N GLU A 12 5.30 18.10 -30.01
CA GLU A 12 5.67 16.77 -30.49
C GLU A 12 5.05 15.66 -29.61
N GLN A 13 4.98 15.87 -28.28
CA GLN A 13 4.34 14.91 -27.37
C GLN A 13 2.84 14.81 -27.63
N ILE A 14 2.12 15.94 -27.84
CA ILE A 14 0.72 15.96 -28.23
C ILE A 14 0.51 15.23 -29.57
N LYS A 15 1.39 15.47 -30.55
CA LYS A 15 1.35 14.75 -31.83
C LYS A 15 1.51 13.24 -31.64
N ILE A 16 2.42 12.79 -30.76
CA ILE A 16 2.60 11.37 -30.46
C ILE A 16 1.34 10.79 -29.77
N LEU A 17 0.71 11.52 -28.85
CA LEU A 17 -0.54 11.10 -28.19
C LEU A 17 -1.64 10.85 -29.22
N ARG A 18 -1.81 11.77 -30.16
CA ARG A 18 -2.80 11.67 -31.23
C ARG A 18 -2.45 10.57 -32.24
N ASP A 19 -1.27 10.63 -32.83
CA ASP A 19 -0.92 9.85 -34.03
C ASP A 19 -0.54 8.39 -33.67
N LYS A 20 0.06 8.15 -32.50
CA LYS A 20 0.49 6.83 -32.09
C LYS A 20 -0.48 6.13 -31.16
N TYR A 21 -1.14 6.87 -30.27
CA TYR A 21 -2.01 6.31 -29.24
C TYR A 21 -3.50 6.54 -29.51
N GLY A 22 -3.85 7.30 -30.56
CA GLY A 22 -5.23 7.57 -30.93
C GLY A 22 -5.99 8.42 -29.92
N VAL A 23 -5.27 9.22 -29.11
CA VAL A 23 -5.90 10.11 -28.13
C VAL A 23 -6.51 11.30 -28.85
N LEU A 24 -7.80 11.56 -28.63
CA LEU A 24 -8.45 12.75 -29.13
C LEU A 24 -8.00 13.96 -28.33
N ILE A 25 -7.65 15.01 -29.05
CA ILE A 25 -7.22 16.29 -28.51
C ILE A 25 -8.24 17.33 -28.99
N ASN A 26 -9.23 17.63 -28.15
CA ASN A 26 -10.27 18.58 -28.44
C ASN A 26 -9.83 20.03 -28.16
N ASP A 27 -9.00 20.20 -27.13
CA ASP A 27 -8.42 21.47 -26.73
C ASP A 27 -6.89 21.31 -26.63
N TYR A 28 -6.18 22.03 -27.51
CA TYR A 28 -4.73 21.94 -27.58
C TYR A 28 -4.02 22.60 -26.38
N ASP A 29 -4.55 23.75 -25.94
CA ASP A 29 -3.98 24.46 -24.80
C ASP A 29 -4.21 23.68 -23.50
N PHE A 30 -5.38 23.05 -23.34
CA PHE A 30 -5.64 22.13 -22.25
C PHE A 30 -4.66 20.95 -22.29
N ALA A 31 -4.48 20.29 -23.43
CA ALA A 31 -3.55 19.17 -23.56
C ALA A 31 -2.11 19.56 -23.21
N LYS A 32 -1.67 20.74 -23.62
CA LYS A 32 -0.36 21.29 -23.28
C LYS A 32 -0.21 21.53 -21.77
N ASN A 33 -1.23 22.12 -21.14
CA ASN A 33 -1.24 22.35 -19.69
C ASN A 33 -1.24 21.02 -18.89
N VAL A 34 -1.94 20.00 -19.36
CA VAL A 34 -1.90 18.65 -18.79
C VAL A 34 -0.48 18.09 -18.84
N LEU A 35 0.22 18.20 -20.00
CA LEU A 35 1.60 17.69 -20.14
C LEU A 35 2.62 18.51 -19.33
N ILE A 36 2.36 19.78 -19.05
CA ILE A 36 3.17 20.61 -18.15
C ILE A 36 3.00 20.13 -16.70
N SER A 37 1.78 19.82 -16.30
CA SER A 37 1.42 19.42 -14.92
C SER A 37 1.71 17.95 -14.64
N ILE A 38 1.54 17.10 -15.66
CA ILE A 38 1.71 15.65 -15.57
C ILE A 38 2.67 15.24 -16.67
N SER A 39 3.77 14.61 -16.34
CA SER A 39 4.72 14.18 -17.36
C SER A 39 4.06 13.26 -18.40
N TYR A 40 4.50 13.36 -19.65
CA TYR A 40 4.10 12.43 -20.71
C TYR A 40 4.24 10.95 -20.29
N ASN A 41 5.31 10.62 -19.57
CA ASN A 41 5.52 9.25 -19.10
C ASN A 41 4.51 8.81 -18.04
N ASP A 42 4.10 9.68 -17.13
CA ASP A 42 3.10 9.36 -16.11
C ASP A 42 1.71 9.20 -16.72
N LEU A 43 1.38 10.06 -17.70
CA LEU A 43 0.10 10.01 -18.39
C LEU A 43 -0.04 8.75 -19.25
N ILE A 44 1.02 8.35 -19.97
CA ILE A 44 0.99 7.16 -20.83
C ILE A 44 1.32 5.88 -20.06
N GLY A 45 2.34 5.91 -19.18
CA GLY A 45 2.84 4.75 -18.48
C GLY A 45 1.81 4.10 -17.57
N GLY A 46 0.99 4.92 -16.91
CA GLY A 46 -0.07 4.44 -16.01
C GLY A 46 -1.29 3.86 -16.74
N PHE A 47 -1.56 4.27 -18.00
CA PHE A 47 -2.83 3.98 -18.69
C PHE A 47 -2.65 3.27 -20.03
N LYS A 48 -1.48 2.68 -20.26
CA LYS A 48 -1.10 2.08 -21.54
C LYS A 48 -2.05 0.98 -22.02
N ASN A 49 -2.64 0.21 -21.11
CA ASN A 49 -3.56 -0.86 -21.46
C ASN A 49 -4.95 -0.33 -21.84
N ILE A 50 -5.35 0.86 -21.41
CA ILE A 50 -6.54 1.53 -21.92
C ILE A 50 -6.29 2.04 -23.34
N LEU A 51 -5.09 2.58 -23.60
CA LEU A 51 -4.70 3.10 -24.90
C LEU A 51 -4.51 2.00 -25.98
N LYS A 52 -4.29 0.76 -25.58
CA LYS A 52 -4.19 -0.41 -26.48
C LYS A 52 -5.55 -1.05 -26.78
N LYS A 53 -6.62 -0.28 -26.82
CA LYS A 53 -7.95 -0.83 -27.09
C LYS A 53 -8.00 -1.63 -28.39
N ASP A 54 -8.68 -2.77 -28.34
CA ASP A 54 -9.12 -3.51 -29.52
C ASP A 54 -9.97 -2.60 -30.41
N SER A 55 -9.79 -2.73 -31.73
CA SER A 55 -10.47 -1.98 -32.79
C SER A 55 -12.02 -1.96 -32.73
N ASN A 56 -12.62 -2.64 -31.75
CA ASN A 56 -14.07 -2.77 -31.54
C ASN A 56 -14.61 -1.94 -30.35
N SER A 57 -13.80 -1.13 -29.67
CA SER A 57 -14.31 -0.30 -28.57
C SER A 57 -14.89 1.02 -29.07
N VAL A 58 -16.17 1.28 -28.75
CA VAL A 58 -17.01 2.37 -29.23
C VAL A 58 -16.60 3.75 -28.66
N ASN A 59 -15.83 3.81 -27.57
CA ASN A 59 -15.49 5.08 -26.92
C ASN A 59 -14.08 5.55 -27.29
N GLU A 60 -14.02 6.71 -27.91
CA GLU A 60 -12.78 7.44 -28.17
C GLU A 60 -12.16 7.95 -26.86
N ILE A 61 -10.86 7.76 -26.68
CA ILE A 61 -10.16 8.23 -25.48
C ILE A 61 -9.70 9.66 -25.70
N THR A 62 -10.18 10.58 -24.87
CA THR A 62 -9.75 11.99 -24.90
C THR A 62 -8.62 12.25 -23.89
N ILE A 63 -7.92 13.37 -24.07
CA ILE A 63 -6.90 13.80 -23.10
C ILE A 63 -7.54 14.17 -21.76
N GLU A 64 -8.77 14.70 -21.77
CA GLU A 64 -9.56 15.01 -20.57
C GLU A 64 -9.85 13.75 -19.76
N TYR A 65 -10.23 12.66 -20.43
CA TYR A 65 -10.48 11.38 -19.78
C TYR A 65 -9.23 10.80 -19.11
N LEU A 66 -8.06 10.88 -19.77
CA LEU A 66 -6.78 10.45 -19.18
C LEU A 66 -6.40 11.32 -17.99
N TYR A 67 -6.68 12.61 -18.06
CA TYR A 67 -6.46 13.53 -16.93
C TYR A 67 -7.35 13.19 -15.74
N GLU A 68 -8.63 12.90 -15.95
CA GLU A 68 -9.56 12.47 -14.89
C GLU A 68 -9.13 11.15 -14.25
N LEU A 69 -8.66 10.16 -15.05
CA LEU A 69 -8.08 8.93 -14.52
C LEU A 69 -6.84 9.19 -13.65
N HIS A 70 -6.00 10.14 -14.06
CA HIS A 70 -4.84 10.52 -13.26
C HIS A 70 -5.26 11.18 -11.94
N LEU A 71 -6.26 12.08 -11.96
CA LEU A 71 -6.79 12.70 -10.75
C LEU A 71 -7.40 11.66 -9.79
N LEU A 72 -8.12 10.67 -10.32
CA LEU A 72 -8.65 9.56 -9.53
C LEU A 72 -7.52 8.75 -8.88
N ASP A 73 -6.47 8.42 -9.66
CA ASP A 73 -5.29 7.71 -9.14
C ASP A 73 -4.63 8.51 -7.99
N LYS A 74 -4.51 9.85 -8.12
CA LYS A 74 -3.97 10.73 -7.06
C LYS A 74 -4.85 10.77 -5.82
N SER A 75 -6.16 10.83 -5.96
CA SER A 75 -7.11 10.79 -4.84
C SER A 75 -6.97 9.48 -4.06
N ILE A 76 -6.88 8.35 -4.77
CA ILE A 76 -6.68 7.04 -4.15
C ILE A 76 -5.27 6.91 -3.54
N GLN A 77 -4.23 7.50 -4.15
CA GLN A 77 -2.88 7.56 -3.57
C GLN A 77 -2.88 8.31 -2.24
N ALA A 78 -3.53 9.47 -2.17
CA ALA A 78 -3.65 10.25 -0.93
C ALA A 78 -4.38 9.47 0.16
N PHE A 79 -5.47 8.76 -0.20
CA PHE A 79 -6.20 7.88 0.69
C PHE A 79 -5.33 6.73 1.22
N ILE A 80 -4.63 6.01 0.36
CA ILE A 80 -3.74 4.91 0.75
C ILE A 80 -2.59 5.42 1.62
N LEU A 81 -2.00 6.57 1.29
CA LEU A 81 -0.95 7.19 2.10
C LEU A 81 -1.44 7.48 3.52
N LYS A 82 -2.62 8.11 3.67
CA LYS A 82 -3.24 8.41 4.97
C LYS A 82 -3.33 7.16 5.84
N TYR A 83 -3.95 6.10 5.33
CA TYR A 83 -4.21 4.90 6.12
C TYR A 83 -2.97 4.01 6.32
N SER A 84 -2.01 4.05 5.40
CA SER A 84 -0.73 3.38 5.62
C SER A 84 0.07 4.01 6.75
N LEU A 85 -0.06 5.31 7.01
CA LEU A 85 0.56 5.98 8.18
C LEU A 85 -0.08 5.52 9.50
N PHE A 86 -1.40 5.28 9.54
CA PHE A 86 -2.04 4.67 10.72
C PHE A 86 -1.47 3.28 11.00
N VAL A 87 -1.36 2.43 9.97
CA VAL A 87 -0.80 1.07 10.12
C VAL A 87 0.68 1.12 10.50
N GLU A 88 1.47 1.98 9.87
CA GLU A 88 2.89 2.18 10.22
C GLU A 88 3.05 2.56 11.69
N ASN A 89 2.27 3.54 12.16
CA ASN A 89 2.34 3.99 13.55
C ASN A 89 1.89 2.90 14.52
N LEU A 90 0.79 2.20 14.24
CA LEU A 90 0.33 1.07 15.04
C LEU A 90 1.42 -0.01 15.14
N PHE A 91 1.98 -0.42 14.01
CA PHE A 91 3.00 -1.46 13.97
C PHE A 91 4.26 -1.06 14.74
N LYS A 92 4.75 0.16 14.55
CA LYS A 92 5.91 0.69 15.28
C LYS A 92 5.67 0.76 16.79
N ASN A 93 4.47 1.16 17.23
CA ASN A 93 4.11 1.19 18.65
C ASN A 93 4.08 -0.23 19.25
N VAL A 94 3.50 -1.19 18.54
CA VAL A 94 3.48 -2.60 18.98
C VAL A 94 4.89 -3.17 19.06
N MET A 95 5.72 -2.92 18.05
CA MET A 95 7.12 -3.33 18.04
C MET A 95 7.90 -2.73 19.22
N ALA A 96 7.75 -1.43 19.46
CA ALA A 96 8.41 -0.74 20.57
C ALA A 96 7.98 -1.30 21.93
N TYR A 97 6.70 -1.60 22.11
CA TYR A 97 6.17 -2.23 23.32
C TYR A 97 6.77 -3.61 23.53
N VAL A 98 6.75 -4.48 22.52
CA VAL A 98 7.27 -5.85 22.62
C VAL A 98 8.78 -5.85 22.90
N ILE A 99 9.55 -4.98 22.24
CA ILE A 99 10.99 -4.86 22.46
C ILE A 99 11.29 -4.36 23.88
N ALA A 100 10.57 -3.31 24.34
CA ALA A 100 10.76 -2.75 25.68
C ALA A 100 10.40 -3.78 26.78
N SER A 101 9.30 -4.52 26.60
CA SER A 101 8.87 -5.54 27.57
C SER A 101 9.79 -6.77 27.60
N SER A 102 10.41 -7.13 26.48
CA SER A 102 11.31 -8.29 26.37
C SER A 102 12.74 -7.99 26.79
N PHE A 103 13.27 -6.80 26.45
CA PHE A 103 14.69 -6.49 26.54
C PHE A 103 15.01 -5.24 27.36
N GLY A 104 13.97 -4.54 27.86
CA GLY A 104 14.12 -3.30 28.61
C GLY A 104 14.30 -2.06 27.75
N VAL A 105 14.71 -0.94 28.40
CA VAL A 105 14.77 0.37 27.78
C VAL A 105 16.19 0.85 27.47
N ASP A 106 17.20 0.11 27.94
CA ASP A 106 18.61 0.39 27.65
C ASP A 106 18.93 -0.01 26.21
N VAL A 107 19.37 0.95 25.42
CA VAL A 107 19.68 0.77 24.00
C VAL A 107 20.72 -0.32 23.74
N ASN A 108 21.71 -0.47 24.61
CA ASN A 108 22.75 -1.50 24.47
C ASN A 108 22.20 -2.89 24.75
N LYS A 109 21.14 -3.00 25.57
CA LYS A 109 20.46 -4.27 25.85
C LYS A 109 19.46 -4.63 24.75
N TYR A 110 18.55 -3.72 24.41
CA TYR A 110 17.54 -4.09 23.43
C TYR A 110 18.05 -4.14 21.97
N LEU A 111 19.22 -3.55 21.66
CA LEU A 111 19.91 -3.72 20.37
C LEU A 111 21.02 -4.78 20.42
N ASP A 112 21.17 -5.55 21.52
CA ASP A 112 22.12 -6.67 21.55
C ASP A 112 21.75 -7.73 20.50
N ALA A 113 22.73 -8.08 19.66
CA ALA A 113 22.58 -9.09 18.60
C ALA A 113 22.03 -10.43 19.09
N ASN A 114 22.37 -10.84 20.32
CA ASN A 114 21.92 -12.09 20.92
C ASN A 114 20.41 -12.17 21.17
N ASN A 115 19.72 -11.02 21.19
CA ASN A 115 18.27 -10.93 21.34
C ASN A 115 17.51 -11.25 20.05
N TYR A 116 18.19 -11.33 18.92
CA TYR A 116 17.59 -11.51 17.60
C TYR A 116 18.03 -12.80 16.94
N GLN A 117 17.28 -13.25 15.95
CA GLN A 117 17.66 -14.42 15.16
C GLN A 117 18.76 -14.03 14.17
N VAL A 118 19.94 -14.61 14.34
CA VAL A 118 20.93 -14.64 13.26
C VAL A 118 20.43 -15.65 12.23
N TYR A 119 20.10 -15.19 11.05
CA TYR A 119 19.69 -16.09 9.97
C TYR A 119 20.90 -16.91 9.50
N SER A 120 20.96 -18.16 9.90
CA SER A 120 22.00 -19.14 9.54
C SER A 120 21.88 -19.68 8.11
N ALA A 121 21.11 -19.07 7.23
CA ALA A 121 20.94 -19.53 5.87
C ALA A 121 21.82 -18.75 4.90
N GLY A 122 23.15 -18.95 4.95
CA GLY A 122 24.09 -18.86 3.83
C GLY A 122 24.00 -17.71 2.81
N THR A 123 23.41 -16.59 3.16
CA THR A 123 23.34 -15.41 2.30
C THR A 123 23.84 -14.20 3.07
N SER A 124 24.99 -13.69 2.67
CA SER A 124 25.60 -12.42 3.09
C SER A 124 24.65 -11.21 3.15
N PHE A 125 23.53 -11.28 2.46
CA PHE A 125 22.48 -10.26 2.42
C PHE A 125 21.72 -10.08 3.76
N LYS A 126 21.62 -11.10 4.61
CA LYS A 126 20.84 -11.04 5.86
C LYS A 126 21.69 -10.61 7.07
N GLU A 127 22.96 -10.88 7.07
CA GLU A 127 23.90 -10.33 8.04
C GLU A 127 24.04 -8.83 7.86
N ASN A 128 24.08 -8.35 6.60
CA ASN A 128 24.12 -6.93 6.29
C ASN A 128 22.85 -6.18 6.74
N VAL A 129 21.65 -6.76 6.57
CA VAL A 129 20.39 -6.11 7.02
C VAL A 129 20.39 -5.87 8.52
N TYR A 130 20.89 -6.80 9.32
CA TYR A 130 20.94 -6.62 10.77
C TYR A 130 21.98 -5.56 11.18
N SER A 131 23.19 -5.62 10.64
CA SER A 131 24.23 -4.61 10.88
C SER A 131 23.86 -3.24 10.32
N GLU A 132 23.20 -3.16 9.17
CA GLU A 132 22.66 -1.91 8.63
C GLU A 132 21.58 -1.31 9.53
N ILE A 133 20.64 -2.11 10.05
CA ILE A 133 19.64 -1.63 11.01
C ILE A 133 20.32 -1.07 12.25
N LEU A 134 21.29 -1.77 12.82
CA LEU A 134 22.02 -1.31 13.99
C LEU A 134 22.81 -0.02 13.72
N LEU A 135 23.49 0.09 12.58
CA LEU A 135 24.23 1.29 12.18
C LEU A 135 23.28 2.47 11.97
N ILE A 136 22.17 2.28 11.27
CA ILE A 136 21.13 3.31 11.09
C ILE A 136 20.58 3.76 12.46
N LEU A 137 20.36 2.84 13.38
CA LEU A 137 19.87 3.15 14.71
C LEU A 137 20.92 3.88 15.56
N ILE A 138 22.19 3.59 15.37
CA ILE A 138 23.32 4.26 16.04
C ILE A 138 23.52 5.67 15.46
N ASP A 139 23.46 5.85 14.15
CA ASP A 139 23.64 7.14 13.49
C ASP A 139 22.45 8.10 13.74
N LYS A 140 21.22 7.58 13.71
CA LYS A 140 20.01 8.39 13.98
C LYS A 140 19.85 8.85 15.42
N LYS A 141 20.68 8.35 16.35
CA LYS A 141 20.74 8.86 17.73
C LYS A 141 21.14 10.33 17.80
N ARG A 142 21.89 10.86 16.84
CA ARG A 142 22.61 12.12 16.97
C ARG A 142 21.95 13.30 16.25
N GLU A 143 21.13 13.10 15.24
CA GLU A 143 20.79 14.15 14.30
C GLU A 143 19.29 14.52 14.22
N TYR A 144 18.37 13.71 14.75
CA TYR A 144 16.92 13.92 14.54
C TYR A 144 16.11 13.92 15.83
N GLN A 145 15.15 14.86 15.92
CA GLN A 145 14.12 14.83 16.95
C GLN A 145 13.17 13.62 16.73
N PRO A 146 12.68 12.93 17.78
CA PRO A 146 12.90 13.25 19.21
C PRO A 146 14.12 12.57 19.86
N THR A 147 14.87 11.71 19.15
CA THR A 147 16.01 10.97 19.73
C THR A 147 17.11 11.90 20.25
N GLN A 148 17.44 12.96 19.51
CA GLN A 148 18.42 13.95 19.96
C GLN A 148 18.03 14.55 21.31
N TYR A 149 16.77 14.96 21.47
CA TYR A 149 16.29 15.51 22.75
C TYR A 149 16.47 14.51 23.91
N TYR A 150 16.19 13.21 23.65
CA TYR A 150 16.34 12.18 24.69
C TYR A 150 17.81 11.92 25.06
N VAL A 151 18.73 12.00 24.10
CA VAL A 151 20.18 11.92 24.37
C VAL A 151 20.65 13.09 25.24
N GLU A 152 20.14 14.31 24.99
CA GLU A 152 20.55 15.52 25.67
C GLU A 152 19.92 15.65 27.07
N LYS A 153 18.67 15.20 27.25
CA LYS A 153 17.88 15.39 28.47
C LYS A 153 17.78 14.19 29.38
N TYR A 154 17.87 12.99 28.81
CA TYR A 154 17.74 11.73 29.52
C TYR A 154 18.95 10.84 29.24
N ASN A 155 19.23 9.92 30.12
CA ASN A 155 20.42 9.05 30.01
C ASN A 155 20.26 7.84 29.06
N HIS A 156 19.13 7.74 28.34
CA HIS A 156 18.83 6.61 27.45
C HIS A 156 17.84 6.99 26.35
N ILE A 157 17.76 6.13 25.32
CA ILE A 157 16.77 6.24 24.23
C ILE A 157 15.88 5.00 24.31
N PRO A 158 14.66 5.10 24.86
CA PRO A 158 13.76 3.95 24.94
C PRO A 158 13.22 3.56 23.55
N PRO A 159 12.78 2.30 23.35
CA PRO A 159 12.30 1.80 22.07
C PRO A 159 11.22 2.69 21.43
N TRP A 160 10.23 3.17 22.18
CA TRP A 160 9.14 4.00 21.63
C TRP A 160 9.61 5.38 21.11
N ILE A 161 10.78 5.85 21.51
CA ILE A 161 11.41 7.05 20.96
C ILE A 161 12.24 6.69 19.73
N LEU A 162 13.03 5.61 19.78
CA LEU A 162 13.81 5.15 18.65
C LEU A 162 12.93 4.86 17.43
N PHE A 163 11.79 4.18 17.64
CA PHE A 163 10.87 3.82 16.57
C PHE A 163 10.20 5.02 15.87
N LYS A 164 10.26 6.25 16.44
CA LYS A 164 9.83 7.46 15.73
C LYS A 164 10.75 7.80 14.56
N ASN A 165 12.04 7.46 14.67
CA ASN A 165 13.07 7.84 13.68
C ASN A 165 13.46 6.72 12.73
N ILE A 166 13.03 5.46 12.95
CA ILE A 166 13.28 4.39 11.98
C ILE A 166 12.22 4.39 10.88
N SER A 167 12.62 3.98 9.68
CA SER A 167 11.68 3.85 8.56
C SER A 167 10.70 2.69 8.78
N PHE A 168 9.57 2.71 8.04
CA PHE A 168 8.64 1.58 8.05
C PHE A 168 9.31 0.29 7.55
N GLY A 169 10.20 0.40 6.55
CA GLY A 169 10.99 -0.72 6.05
C GLY A 169 11.90 -1.33 7.11
N ASP A 170 12.62 -0.49 7.86
CA ASP A 170 13.53 -0.95 8.91
C ASP A 170 12.75 -1.63 10.06
N SER A 171 11.58 -1.11 10.42
CA SER A 171 10.72 -1.74 11.43
C SER A 171 10.21 -3.12 10.99
N ILE A 172 9.88 -3.32 9.71
CA ILE A 172 9.52 -4.62 9.13
C ILE A 172 10.75 -5.56 9.13
N ASN A 173 11.92 -5.06 8.76
CA ASN A 173 13.15 -5.83 8.77
C ASN A 173 13.51 -6.29 10.20
N LEU A 174 13.37 -5.41 11.19
CA LEU A 174 13.58 -5.76 12.60
C LEU A 174 12.59 -6.83 13.08
N TYR A 175 11.30 -6.74 12.70
CA TYR A 175 10.33 -7.81 12.97
C TYR A 175 10.78 -9.16 12.40
N ASN A 176 11.33 -9.17 11.18
CA ASN A 176 11.77 -10.41 10.53
C ASN A 176 12.87 -11.14 11.31
N VAL A 177 13.73 -10.40 12.02
CA VAL A 177 14.83 -10.96 12.84
C VAL A 177 14.46 -11.18 14.32
N LEU A 178 13.25 -10.85 14.78
CA LEU A 178 12.77 -11.22 16.11
C LEU A 178 12.74 -12.73 16.28
N LYS A 179 12.97 -13.22 17.49
CA LYS A 179 12.76 -14.63 17.86
C LYS A 179 11.26 -14.95 17.85
N LYS A 180 10.93 -16.24 17.85
CA LYS A 180 9.54 -16.72 17.75
C LYS A 180 8.65 -16.13 18.84
N GLU A 181 9.14 -16.10 20.08
CA GLU A 181 8.41 -15.57 21.23
C GLU A 181 7.96 -14.12 21.03
N GLN A 182 8.87 -13.22 20.63
CA GLN A 182 8.56 -11.82 20.38
C GLN A 182 7.63 -11.65 19.17
N LYS A 183 7.80 -12.49 18.13
CA LYS A 183 6.86 -12.50 16.98
C LYS A 183 5.45 -12.90 17.40
N GLU A 184 5.31 -13.88 18.29
CA GLU A 184 4.01 -14.27 18.86
C GLU A 184 3.36 -13.13 19.65
N MET A 185 4.14 -12.40 20.46
CA MET A 185 3.63 -11.22 21.17
C MET A 185 3.11 -10.15 20.20
N VAL A 186 3.88 -9.80 19.15
CA VAL A 186 3.45 -8.84 18.11
C VAL A 186 2.17 -9.31 17.43
N ILE A 187 2.10 -10.58 17.03
CA ILE A 187 0.94 -11.18 16.38
C ILE A 187 -0.30 -11.12 17.27
N ASN A 188 -0.17 -11.48 18.55
CA ASN A 188 -1.29 -11.51 19.48
C ASN A 188 -1.86 -10.10 19.71
N ILE A 189 -1.01 -9.08 19.75
CA ILE A 189 -1.47 -7.69 19.88
C ILE A 189 -2.17 -7.22 18.60
N LEU A 190 -1.59 -7.48 17.41
CA LEU A 190 -2.13 -7.00 16.14
C LEU A 190 -3.42 -7.71 15.72
N PHE A 191 -3.58 -9.00 16.03
CA PHE A 191 -4.75 -9.79 15.59
C PHE A 191 -5.77 -10.04 16.71
N ASN A 192 -5.56 -9.47 17.89
CA ASN A 192 -6.49 -9.52 19.02
C ASN A 192 -7.16 -10.90 19.20
N ASN A 193 -6.32 -11.96 19.34
CA ASN A 193 -6.74 -13.34 19.57
C ASN A 193 -7.69 -13.97 18.53
N SER A 194 -7.65 -13.53 17.27
CA SER A 194 -8.36 -14.23 16.19
C SER A 194 -7.92 -15.69 16.11
N ASN A 195 -8.80 -16.60 16.54
CA ASN A 195 -8.55 -18.06 16.58
C ASN A 195 -8.66 -18.75 15.21
N THR A 196 -9.01 -18.02 14.15
CA THR A 196 -9.29 -18.58 12.83
C THR A 196 -8.04 -18.84 11.98
N MET A 197 -6.89 -18.26 12.36
CA MET A 197 -5.63 -18.41 11.63
C MET A 197 -4.55 -19.11 12.44
N THR A 198 -3.73 -19.94 11.77
CA THR A 198 -2.52 -20.50 12.37
C THR A 198 -1.45 -19.43 12.58
N TYR A 199 -0.47 -19.73 13.44
CA TYR A 199 0.69 -18.85 13.66
C TYR A 199 1.41 -18.51 12.35
N ASP A 200 1.72 -19.49 11.52
CA ASP A 200 2.45 -19.29 10.26
C ASP A 200 1.67 -18.42 9.28
N GLN A 201 0.34 -18.57 9.21
CA GLN A 201 -0.52 -17.69 8.41
C GLN A 201 -0.48 -16.24 8.89
N LYS A 202 -0.54 -16.01 10.20
CA LYS A 202 -0.44 -14.67 10.80
C LYS A 202 0.93 -14.04 10.51
N VAL A 203 2.03 -14.81 10.66
CA VAL A 203 3.39 -14.36 10.32
C VAL A 203 3.49 -13.97 8.83
N GLU A 204 2.93 -14.79 7.93
CA GLU A 204 2.95 -14.50 6.49
C GLU A 204 2.15 -13.23 6.16
N ILE A 205 0.97 -13.07 6.74
CA ILE A 205 0.14 -11.88 6.53
C ILE A 205 0.85 -10.62 7.03
N ILE A 206 1.45 -10.65 8.22
CA ILE A 206 2.22 -9.49 8.71
C ILE A 206 3.37 -9.19 7.76
N ARG A 207 4.22 -10.16 7.46
CA ARG A 207 5.42 -9.94 6.65
C ARG A 207 5.11 -9.46 5.23
N ASN A 208 4.22 -10.18 4.53
CA ASN A 208 3.87 -9.86 3.15
C ASN A 208 2.91 -8.68 3.08
N GLY A 209 1.97 -8.58 4.02
CA GLY A 209 0.98 -7.50 4.08
C GLY A 209 1.60 -6.15 4.37
N LEU A 210 2.43 -6.04 5.42
CA LEU A 210 3.14 -4.78 5.72
C LEU A 210 4.10 -4.39 4.60
N THR A 211 4.74 -5.38 3.96
CA THR A 211 5.59 -5.12 2.78
C THR A 211 4.78 -4.54 1.63
N ASN A 212 3.57 -5.07 1.37
CA ASN A 212 2.70 -4.55 0.31
C ASN A 212 2.20 -3.13 0.65
N ILE A 213 1.77 -2.88 1.89
CA ILE A 213 1.41 -1.52 2.33
C ILE A 213 2.58 -0.57 2.12
N ARG A 214 3.79 -0.93 2.55
CA ARG A 214 5.00 -0.12 2.36
C ARG A 214 5.27 0.20 0.90
N ILE A 215 5.10 -0.78 0.00
CA ILE A 215 5.30 -0.58 -1.43
C ILE A 215 4.31 0.46 -1.96
N PHE A 216 3.00 0.30 -1.72
CA PHE A 216 1.98 1.25 -2.19
C PHE A 216 2.13 2.64 -1.53
N ARG A 217 2.48 2.69 -0.24
CA ARG A 217 2.81 3.94 0.46
C ARG A 217 3.99 4.67 -0.19
N ASN A 218 5.03 3.93 -0.59
CA ASN A 218 6.19 4.52 -1.26
C ASN A 218 5.84 4.97 -2.69
N LEU A 219 5.05 4.21 -3.45
CA LEU A 219 4.56 4.65 -4.75
C LEU A 219 3.81 5.98 -4.62
N ALA A 220 2.89 6.10 -3.66
CA ALA A 220 2.17 7.35 -3.38
C ALA A 220 3.11 8.50 -2.99
N ALA A 221 4.05 8.26 -2.07
CA ALA A 221 5.00 9.27 -1.61
C ALA A 221 5.94 9.77 -2.72
N HIS A 222 6.25 8.93 -3.71
CA HIS A 222 7.06 9.28 -4.87
C HIS A 222 6.24 9.67 -6.11
N ASN A 223 4.94 9.91 -5.96
CA ASN A 223 4.04 10.30 -7.03
C ASN A 223 3.94 9.29 -8.20
N LEU A 224 4.19 8.00 -7.94
CA LEU A 224 4.13 6.94 -8.95
C LEU A 224 2.73 6.33 -9.01
N SER A 225 2.22 6.08 -10.23
CA SER A 225 0.88 5.54 -10.46
C SER A 225 0.69 4.14 -9.86
N PHE A 226 -0.51 3.87 -9.33
CA PHE A 226 -0.95 2.55 -8.91
C PHE A 226 -1.45 1.69 -10.07
N ALA A 227 -1.82 2.32 -11.18
CA ALA A 227 -2.28 1.63 -12.36
C ALA A 227 -1.22 0.62 -12.84
N GLU A 228 -1.67 -0.55 -13.24
CA GLU A 228 -0.84 -1.65 -13.73
C GLU A 228 0.24 -2.17 -12.77
N PHE A 229 0.44 -1.54 -11.61
CA PHE A 229 1.43 -2.02 -10.64
C PHE A 229 0.97 -3.33 -9.98
N ARG A 230 1.89 -4.27 -9.84
CA ARG A 230 1.65 -5.58 -9.20
C ARG A 230 2.78 -5.94 -8.26
N VAL A 231 2.40 -6.39 -7.05
CA VAL A 231 3.37 -6.85 -6.06
C VAL A 231 3.97 -8.21 -6.45
N LYS A 232 5.25 -8.40 -6.17
CA LYS A 232 5.94 -9.66 -6.44
C LYS A 232 5.45 -10.80 -5.54
N LYS A 233 5.22 -10.50 -4.25
CA LYS A 233 4.72 -11.44 -3.25
C LYS A 233 3.32 -11.01 -2.83
N SER A 234 2.30 -11.73 -3.30
CA SER A 234 0.91 -11.48 -2.90
C SER A 234 0.57 -12.26 -1.64
N ILE A 235 -0.45 -11.76 -0.94
CA ILE A 235 -1.10 -12.50 0.14
C ILE A 235 -2.04 -13.53 -0.51
N GLN A 236 -2.06 -14.75 0.04
CA GLN A 236 -2.92 -15.80 -0.48
C GLN A 236 -4.40 -15.49 -0.16
N PRO A 237 -5.28 -15.32 -1.16
CA PRO A 237 -6.68 -14.97 -0.92
C PRO A 237 -7.41 -15.97 -0.02
N LYS A 238 -7.06 -17.25 -0.11
CA LYS A 238 -7.62 -18.32 0.73
C LYS A 238 -7.37 -18.08 2.22
N GLN A 239 -6.19 -17.53 2.58
CA GLN A 239 -5.85 -17.22 3.97
C GLN A 239 -6.66 -16.01 4.50
N LEU A 240 -7.01 -15.06 3.62
CA LEU A 240 -7.79 -13.89 3.99
C LEU A 240 -9.29 -14.15 4.07
N TYR A 241 -9.79 -15.19 3.41
CA TYR A 241 -11.22 -15.49 3.33
C TYR A 241 -11.87 -15.61 4.71
N GLN A 242 -11.20 -16.26 5.66
CA GLN A 242 -11.73 -16.51 7.01
C GLN A 242 -11.79 -15.25 7.88
N VAL A 243 -10.85 -14.31 7.68
CA VAL A 243 -10.70 -13.12 8.55
C VAL A 243 -11.30 -11.86 7.93
N LEU A 244 -11.57 -11.89 6.63
CA LEU A 244 -12.16 -10.79 5.88
C LEU A 244 -13.43 -11.28 5.14
N PRO A 245 -14.48 -11.68 5.88
CA PRO A 245 -15.69 -12.23 5.27
C PRO A 245 -16.35 -11.19 4.35
N GLY A 246 -16.72 -11.63 3.14
CA GLY A 246 -17.34 -10.78 2.12
C GLY A 246 -16.35 -9.97 1.27
N LEU A 247 -15.06 -9.92 1.62
CA LEU A 247 -14.02 -9.25 0.82
C LEU A 247 -13.32 -10.19 -0.16
N ILE A 248 -13.24 -11.48 0.14
CA ILE A 248 -12.73 -12.53 -0.73
C ILE A 248 -13.87 -13.47 -1.10
N TYR A 249 -14.02 -13.77 -2.38
CA TYR A 249 -15.01 -14.72 -2.89
C TYR A 249 -14.32 -16.02 -3.29
N MET A 250 -14.96 -17.13 -2.93
CA MET A 250 -14.50 -18.48 -3.21
C MET A 250 -15.41 -19.13 -4.27
N THR A 251 -14.95 -20.21 -4.86
CA THR A 251 -15.80 -21.12 -5.66
C THR A 251 -16.92 -21.70 -4.78
N GLU A 252 -17.98 -22.21 -5.37
CA GLU A 252 -19.14 -22.77 -4.64
C GLU A 252 -18.74 -23.86 -3.65
N ASP A 253 -17.75 -24.67 -4.01
CA ASP A 253 -17.20 -25.74 -3.16
C ASP A 253 -16.19 -25.24 -2.11
N LEU A 254 -15.96 -23.94 -2.01
CA LEU A 254 -15.02 -23.27 -1.12
C LEU A 254 -13.56 -23.76 -1.23
N THR A 255 -13.20 -24.42 -2.31
CA THR A 255 -11.84 -24.98 -2.48
C THR A 255 -10.84 -23.97 -3.01
N GLN A 256 -11.28 -23.05 -3.88
CA GLN A 256 -10.41 -22.09 -4.57
C GLN A 256 -10.98 -20.67 -4.53
N PRO A 257 -10.14 -19.65 -4.37
CA PRO A 257 -10.57 -18.27 -4.59
C PRO A 257 -10.87 -18.03 -6.08
N LEU A 258 -11.85 -17.18 -6.35
CA LEU A 258 -12.19 -16.77 -7.72
C LEU A 258 -10.96 -16.15 -8.41
N ASN A 259 -10.88 -16.30 -9.73
CA ASN A 259 -9.74 -15.77 -10.50
C ASN A 259 -9.61 -14.24 -10.38
N ILE A 260 -10.74 -13.53 -10.24
CA ILE A 260 -10.73 -12.09 -10.02
C ILE A 260 -10.02 -11.74 -8.70
N ASP A 261 -10.29 -12.47 -7.62
CA ASP A 261 -9.67 -12.25 -6.32
C ASP A 261 -8.18 -12.64 -6.30
N LYS A 262 -7.79 -13.71 -7.01
CA LYS A 262 -6.38 -14.08 -7.20
C LYS A 262 -5.58 -12.96 -7.88
N LYS A 263 -6.16 -12.30 -8.89
CA LYS A 263 -5.54 -11.17 -9.60
C LYS A 263 -5.54 -9.91 -8.72
N ALA A 264 -6.66 -9.62 -8.05
CA ALA A 264 -6.83 -8.45 -7.20
C ALA A 264 -5.82 -8.42 -6.05
N CYS A 265 -5.55 -9.55 -5.40
CA CYS A 265 -4.57 -9.64 -4.32
C CYS A 265 -3.10 -9.45 -4.77
N LYS A 266 -2.84 -9.32 -6.07
CA LYS A 266 -1.53 -8.91 -6.62
C LYS A 266 -1.42 -7.41 -6.90
N GLY A 267 -2.51 -6.66 -6.78
CA GLY A 267 -2.58 -5.22 -7.04
C GLY A 267 -2.85 -4.40 -5.78
N LEU A 268 -3.40 -3.21 -6.00
CA LEU A 268 -3.79 -2.26 -4.97
C LEU A 268 -4.72 -2.88 -3.90
N TYR A 269 -5.59 -3.81 -4.30
CA TYR A 269 -6.51 -4.48 -3.40
C TYR A 269 -5.81 -5.19 -2.24
N SER A 270 -4.59 -5.70 -2.46
CA SER A 270 -3.79 -6.30 -1.38
C SER A 270 -3.49 -5.32 -0.25
N ALA A 271 -3.16 -4.06 -0.58
CA ALA A 271 -2.93 -3.01 0.42
C ALA A 271 -4.24 -2.63 1.13
N VAL A 272 -5.33 -2.47 0.38
CA VAL A 272 -6.68 -2.19 0.93
C VAL A 272 -7.08 -3.25 1.95
N LEU A 273 -6.95 -4.53 1.62
CA LEU A 273 -7.31 -5.64 2.50
C LEU A 273 -6.50 -5.65 3.80
N ILE A 274 -5.18 -5.45 3.71
CA ILE A 274 -4.33 -5.51 4.89
C ILE A 274 -4.46 -4.26 5.75
N ILE A 275 -4.62 -3.09 5.17
CA ILE A 275 -4.94 -1.89 5.95
C ILE A 275 -6.22 -2.14 6.76
N LEU A 276 -7.30 -2.56 6.10
CA LEU A 276 -8.58 -2.82 6.76
C LEU A 276 -8.49 -3.91 7.85
N LEU A 277 -7.68 -4.95 7.61
CA LEU A 277 -7.44 -6.01 8.60
C LEU A 277 -6.72 -5.48 9.84
N LEU A 278 -5.76 -4.57 9.69
CA LEU A 278 -4.93 -4.05 10.76
C LEU A 278 -5.52 -2.82 11.47
N LEU A 279 -6.55 -2.18 10.92
CA LEU A 279 -7.28 -1.15 11.65
C LEU A 279 -8.01 -1.80 12.83
N ASN A 280 -7.67 -1.34 14.04
CA ASN A 280 -8.00 -2.02 15.29
C ASN A 280 -9.38 -1.68 15.88
N THR A 281 -10.08 -0.66 15.35
CA THR A 281 -11.43 -0.29 15.81
C THR A 281 -12.45 -0.26 14.67
N ASN A 282 -13.72 -0.51 14.97
CA ASN A 282 -14.81 -0.48 13.99
C ASN A 282 -15.03 0.93 13.44
N GLU A 283 -14.81 1.96 14.27
CA GLU A 283 -14.90 3.37 13.86
C GLU A 283 -13.87 3.68 12.80
N LEU A 284 -12.60 3.26 12.97
CA LEU A 284 -11.54 3.45 11.98
C LEU A 284 -11.81 2.67 10.69
N LYS A 285 -12.39 1.46 10.79
CA LYS A 285 -12.79 0.68 9.61
C LYS A 285 -13.93 1.35 8.85
N SER A 286 -14.92 1.88 9.56
CA SER A 286 -16.03 2.63 8.96
C SER A 286 -15.53 3.92 8.30
N LEU A 287 -14.66 4.66 8.99
CA LEU A 287 -14.04 5.86 8.44
C LEU A 287 -13.19 5.55 7.19
N PHE A 288 -12.43 4.44 7.21
CA PHE A 288 -11.67 3.97 6.04
C PHE A 288 -12.57 3.76 4.82
N VAL A 289 -13.72 3.09 4.99
CA VAL A 289 -14.65 2.85 3.88
C VAL A 289 -15.27 4.15 3.37
N THR A 290 -15.69 5.04 4.28
CA THR A 290 -16.25 6.35 3.91
C THR A 290 -15.24 7.21 3.17
N ASP A 291 -14.00 7.29 3.66
CA ASP A 291 -12.94 8.08 3.02
C ASP A 291 -12.56 7.50 1.65
N PHE A 292 -12.60 6.16 1.50
CA PHE A 292 -12.36 5.54 0.21
C PHE A 292 -13.46 5.89 -0.80
N MET A 293 -14.72 5.84 -0.39
CA MET A 293 -15.83 6.29 -1.23
C MET A 293 -15.67 7.75 -1.62
N ASN A 294 -15.31 8.62 -0.68
CA ASN A 294 -15.06 10.03 -0.95
C ASN A 294 -13.88 10.25 -1.91
N ALA A 295 -12.79 9.48 -1.78
CA ALA A 295 -11.65 9.55 -2.68
C ALA A 295 -12.01 9.19 -4.13
N VAL A 296 -12.98 8.29 -4.32
CA VAL A 296 -13.46 7.83 -5.63
C VAL A 296 -14.56 8.73 -6.18
N PHE A 297 -15.50 9.14 -5.34
CA PHE A 297 -16.76 9.75 -5.76
C PHE A 297 -16.99 11.19 -5.23
N HIS A 298 -15.97 11.86 -4.74
CA HIS A 298 -16.11 13.21 -4.18
C HIS A 298 -16.78 14.19 -5.15
N GLY A 299 -17.81 14.91 -4.67
CA GLY A 299 -18.51 15.93 -5.44
C GLY A 299 -19.68 15.40 -6.28
N TYR A 300 -20.52 14.53 -5.72
CA TYR A 300 -21.73 13.98 -6.36
C TYR A 300 -22.73 15.04 -6.86
N ASN A 301 -23.09 14.92 -8.17
CA ASN A 301 -24.31 15.44 -8.77
C ASN A 301 -24.79 14.37 -9.77
N ASP A 302 -26.08 14.14 -9.90
CA ASP A 302 -26.73 12.99 -10.55
C ASP A 302 -26.24 12.64 -11.99
N GLU A 303 -25.84 13.61 -12.80
CA GLU A 303 -25.29 13.35 -14.15
C GLU A 303 -23.79 12.99 -14.14
N ALA A 304 -23.04 13.53 -13.19
CA ALA A 304 -21.62 13.21 -13.02
C ALA A 304 -21.38 11.76 -12.50
N ASP A 305 -22.41 11.12 -11.98
CA ASP A 305 -22.29 9.80 -11.33
C ASP A 305 -21.99 8.68 -12.33
N LYS A 306 -22.60 8.69 -13.53
CA LYS A 306 -22.34 7.67 -14.56
C LYS A 306 -20.90 7.72 -15.04
N GLN A 307 -20.40 8.90 -15.36
CA GLN A 307 -19.02 9.08 -15.81
C GLN A 307 -18.01 8.66 -14.74
N LYS A 308 -18.24 9.00 -13.48
CA LYS A 308 -17.39 8.59 -12.36
C LYS A 308 -17.42 7.08 -12.13
N ILE A 309 -18.58 6.44 -12.27
CA ILE A 309 -18.72 4.98 -12.17
C ILE A 309 -17.94 4.28 -13.30
N GLU A 310 -18.02 4.80 -14.54
CA GLU A 310 -17.26 4.29 -15.67
C GLU A 310 -15.76 4.48 -15.45
N LEU A 311 -15.34 5.68 -15.03
CA LEU A 311 -13.95 6.00 -14.71
C LEU A 311 -13.39 5.07 -13.63
N PHE A 312 -14.13 4.86 -12.52
CA PHE A 312 -13.73 3.93 -11.47
C PHE A 312 -13.73 2.47 -11.96
N THR A 313 -14.66 2.09 -12.83
CA THR A 313 -14.71 0.76 -13.43
C THR A 313 -13.46 0.48 -14.26
N ASP A 314 -13.01 1.45 -15.06
CA ASP A 314 -11.78 1.34 -15.84
C ASP A 314 -10.54 1.38 -14.94
N TYR A 315 -10.55 2.18 -13.90
CA TYR A 315 -9.49 2.16 -12.88
C TYR A 315 -9.40 0.80 -12.17
N CYS A 316 -10.53 0.16 -11.87
CA CYS A 316 -10.54 -1.22 -11.34
C CYS A 316 -9.93 -2.23 -12.31
N LYS A 317 -10.14 -2.10 -13.61
CA LYS A 317 -9.48 -2.96 -14.62
C LYS A 317 -7.97 -2.78 -14.60
N LEU A 318 -7.49 -1.51 -14.53
CA LEU A 318 -6.06 -1.18 -14.50
C LEU A 318 -5.37 -1.68 -13.23
N THR A 319 -6.00 -1.52 -12.08
CA THR A 319 -5.46 -1.93 -10.77
C THR A 319 -5.76 -3.37 -10.42
N ALA A 320 -6.56 -4.07 -11.23
CA ALA A 320 -7.13 -5.39 -10.98
C ALA A 320 -7.99 -5.47 -9.71
N MET A 321 -8.54 -4.34 -9.22
CA MET A 321 -9.50 -4.34 -8.12
C MET A 321 -10.85 -4.94 -8.56
N PRO A 322 -11.62 -5.55 -7.63
CA PRO A 322 -12.98 -5.98 -7.92
C PRO A 322 -13.88 -4.78 -8.23
N LYS A 323 -14.68 -4.84 -9.29
CA LYS A 323 -15.62 -3.76 -9.64
C LYS A 323 -16.69 -3.52 -8.55
N ASN A 324 -17.07 -4.59 -7.84
CA ASN A 324 -18.02 -4.55 -6.72
C ASN A 324 -17.35 -4.29 -5.36
N LEU A 325 -16.22 -3.57 -5.37
CA LEU A 325 -15.42 -3.30 -4.17
C LEU A 325 -16.26 -2.70 -3.03
N PHE A 326 -17.04 -1.66 -3.31
CA PHE A 326 -17.83 -0.98 -2.27
C PHE A 326 -18.97 -1.84 -1.72
N GLU A 327 -19.61 -2.68 -2.55
CA GLU A 327 -20.55 -3.69 -2.08
C GLU A 327 -19.89 -4.66 -1.09
N ARG A 328 -18.66 -5.13 -1.41
CA ARG A 328 -17.89 -6.02 -0.54
C ARG A 328 -17.52 -5.33 0.78
N LEU A 329 -17.08 -4.08 0.74
CA LEU A 329 -16.72 -3.30 1.92
C LEU A 329 -17.93 -3.07 2.84
N HIS A 330 -19.08 -2.72 2.27
CA HIS A 330 -20.33 -2.57 3.06
C HIS A 330 -20.78 -3.90 3.69
N LYS A 331 -20.70 -5.00 2.93
CA LYS A 331 -21.03 -6.33 3.48
C LYS A 331 -20.10 -6.71 4.62
N TYR A 332 -18.80 -6.42 4.48
CA TYR A 332 -17.83 -6.64 5.55
C TYR A 332 -18.17 -5.84 6.82
N LEU A 333 -18.45 -4.53 6.71
CA LEU A 333 -18.81 -3.70 7.85
C LEU A 333 -20.10 -4.17 8.54
N LYS A 334 -21.12 -4.59 7.78
CA LYS A 334 -22.36 -5.14 8.35
C LYS A 334 -22.10 -6.38 9.20
N VAL A 335 -21.22 -7.28 8.74
CA VAL A 335 -20.84 -8.49 9.49
C VAL A 335 -20.10 -8.12 10.78
N GLN A 336 -19.18 -7.14 10.72
CA GLN A 336 -18.44 -6.69 11.90
C GLN A 336 -19.34 -6.02 12.95
N ASN A 337 -20.33 -5.23 12.53
CA ASN A 337 -21.26 -4.55 13.43
C ASN A 337 -22.32 -5.48 14.03
N ASN A 338 -22.62 -6.64 13.40
CA ASN A 338 -23.57 -7.63 13.93
C ASN A 338 -22.92 -8.66 14.87
N ILE A 339 -21.60 -8.61 15.07
CA ILE A 339 -20.84 -9.46 16.00
C ILE A 339 -20.72 -8.79 17.40
N LEU A 340 -21.13 -7.52 17.51
CA LEU A 340 -21.28 -6.79 18.78
C LEU A 340 -22.71 -6.84 19.26
#